data_ef6dd0133e6f9710e5978f8329baaaf8
#
_entry.id   ef6dd0133e6f9710e5978f8329baaaf8
#
_cell.length_a   1.000
_cell.length_b   1.000
_cell.length_c   1.000
_cell.angle_alpha   90.00
_cell.angle_beta   90.00
_cell.angle_gamma   90.00
#
_symmetry.space_group_name_H-M   'P 1'
#
loop_
_entity.id
_entity.type
_entity.pdbx_description
1 polymer ?
#
loop_
_entity_poly.entity_id
_entity_poly.type
_entity_poly.pdbx_seq_one_letter_code
_entity_poly.pdbx_strand_id
1 'polypeptide(L)'
;MYRVVKRDGRVVDFEISKIANAMKKAFDATETNYNQSVIDFLAVMVTAEFQPKIADELIHIEDIQDSVESVLSRGGYENVAKAYILYRKQHENLRAVSDTILDYKTTVDNYLKINDWRVKENSTVTYSVGGLILSNSGAITANYWLSEVYDKEIADAHRNGDLHLHDLSMLTGYCAGWSLKQLIQQGLGIPGKINSTPASHLSTLCNQMVNFLGIMQNEWAGAQAFSSFDTYLAPFVRVDNLTQKEVKQCIQSFIFGVNTPSRWGTQAPFSNITLDWTVPADLRDQPAIVGGKERDFTYGDCQKEMDMVNKAFIEIMTEGDANGRGFQYPIPTYSITKDFDRSEERRVGKECRSRWSPYH
;
A
#
# COMPACT_ATOMS: atom_id res chain seq x y z
N MET A 1 -16.15 -45.21 -12.69
CA MET A 1 -14.68 -45.01 -12.80
C MET A 1 -14.42 -43.59 -12.30
N TYR A 2 -13.74 -43.41 -11.21
CA TYR A 2 -13.55 -42.08 -10.64
C TYR A 2 -12.50 -41.28 -11.42
N ARG A 3 -12.63 -39.97 -11.35
CA ARG A 3 -11.80 -38.98 -12.05
C ARG A 3 -11.08 -38.04 -11.06
N VAL A 4 -9.99 -37.45 -11.49
CA VAL A 4 -9.13 -36.63 -10.67
C VAL A 4 -9.34 -35.15 -11.02
N VAL A 5 -9.69 -34.36 -10.03
CA VAL A 5 -9.73 -32.91 -10.14
C VAL A 5 -8.31 -32.39 -9.94
N LYS A 6 -7.77 -31.75 -10.96
CA LYS A 6 -6.46 -31.09 -10.91
C LYS A 6 -6.56 -29.75 -10.16
N ARG A 7 -5.40 -29.19 -9.75
CA ARG A 7 -5.32 -27.88 -9.09
C ARG A 7 -5.90 -26.70 -9.89
N ASP A 8 -5.85 -26.84 -11.22
CA ASP A 8 -6.42 -25.87 -12.17
C ASP A 8 -7.91 -26.10 -12.49
N GLY A 9 -8.57 -26.98 -11.73
CA GLY A 9 -9.99 -27.33 -11.90
C GLY A 9 -10.27 -28.32 -13.03
N ARG A 10 -9.29 -28.69 -13.86
CA ARG A 10 -9.51 -29.69 -14.91
C ARG A 10 -9.75 -31.08 -14.33
N VAL A 11 -10.71 -31.80 -14.92
CA VAL A 11 -11.04 -33.15 -14.53
C VAL A 11 -10.43 -34.11 -15.56
N VAL A 12 -9.65 -35.09 -15.07
CA VAL A 12 -8.98 -36.11 -15.90
C VAL A 12 -9.23 -37.53 -15.35
N ASP A 13 -9.07 -38.53 -16.18
CA ASP A 13 -9.21 -39.92 -15.75
C ASP A 13 -8.11 -40.30 -14.75
N PHE A 14 -8.46 -41.15 -13.79
CA PHE A 14 -7.52 -41.67 -12.81
C PHE A 14 -6.63 -42.76 -13.47
N GLU A 15 -5.33 -42.62 -13.25
CA GLU A 15 -4.33 -43.59 -13.70
C GLU A 15 -3.38 -43.95 -12.55
N ILE A 16 -3.44 -45.17 -12.04
CA ILE A 16 -2.58 -45.66 -10.96
C ILE A 16 -1.09 -45.60 -11.32
N SER A 17 -0.77 -45.77 -12.61
CA SER A 17 0.60 -45.65 -13.13
C SER A 17 1.26 -44.32 -12.85
N LYS A 18 0.49 -43.25 -12.76
CA LYS A 18 1.01 -41.89 -12.41
C LYS A 18 1.47 -41.84 -10.96
N ILE A 19 0.78 -42.51 -10.03
CA ILE A 19 1.18 -42.67 -8.64
C ILE A 19 2.47 -43.50 -8.55
N ALA A 20 2.50 -44.66 -9.19
CA ALA A 20 3.66 -45.53 -9.23
C ALA A 20 4.91 -44.81 -9.78
N ASN A 21 4.76 -44.06 -10.87
CA ASN A 21 5.86 -43.32 -11.48
C ASN A 21 6.35 -42.17 -10.57
N ALA A 22 5.45 -41.49 -9.84
CA ALA A 22 5.84 -40.43 -8.90
C ALA A 22 6.61 -40.98 -7.70
N MET A 23 6.17 -42.10 -7.13
CA MET A 23 6.89 -42.80 -6.06
C MET A 23 8.25 -43.31 -6.54
N LYS A 24 8.30 -43.94 -7.71
CA LYS A 24 9.56 -44.43 -8.32
C LYS A 24 10.61 -43.32 -8.38
N LYS A 25 10.24 -42.12 -8.85
CA LYS A 25 11.14 -40.96 -8.89
C LYS A 25 11.65 -40.58 -7.51
N ALA A 26 10.83 -40.68 -6.45
CA ALA A 26 11.25 -40.39 -5.10
C ALA A 26 12.21 -41.44 -4.54
N PHE A 27 12.00 -42.70 -4.85
CA PHE A 27 12.94 -43.79 -4.51
C PHE A 27 14.28 -43.61 -5.23
N ASP A 28 14.25 -43.30 -6.54
CA ASP A 28 15.46 -43.03 -7.33
C ASP A 28 16.24 -41.82 -6.76
N ALA A 29 15.55 -40.75 -6.37
CA ALA A 29 16.16 -39.55 -5.82
C ALA A 29 16.83 -39.76 -4.45
N THR A 30 16.46 -40.81 -3.73
CA THR A 30 17.05 -41.17 -2.42
C THR A 30 18.00 -42.36 -2.49
N GLU A 31 18.30 -42.87 -3.71
CA GLU A 31 19.10 -44.08 -3.93
C GLU A 31 18.61 -45.27 -3.11
N THR A 32 17.34 -45.29 -2.77
CA THR A 32 16.72 -46.36 -1.99
C THR A 32 16.39 -47.54 -2.91
N ASN A 33 16.95 -48.68 -2.62
CA ASN A 33 16.70 -49.91 -3.42
C ASN A 33 15.22 -50.33 -3.32
N TYR A 34 14.64 -50.62 -4.46
CA TYR A 34 13.28 -51.15 -4.58
C TYR A 34 13.17 -52.14 -5.73
N ASN A 35 12.13 -52.95 -5.73
CA ASN A 35 11.69 -53.71 -6.91
C ASN A 35 10.32 -53.18 -7.38
N GLN A 36 9.98 -53.50 -8.62
CA GLN A 36 8.72 -53.02 -9.21
C GLN A 36 7.49 -53.47 -8.42
N SER A 37 7.51 -54.68 -7.84
CA SER A 37 6.40 -55.20 -7.04
C SER A 37 6.15 -54.40 -5.78
N VAL A 38 7.18 -53.80 -5.17
CA VAL A 38 7.03 -52.91 -4.02
C VAL A 38 6.35 -51.61 -4.44
N ILE A 39 6.75 -51.00 -5.55
CA ILE A 39 6.12 -49.79 -6.08
C ILE A 39 4.65 -50.05 -6.41
N ASP A 40 4.35 -51.15 -7.10
CA ASP A 40 2.97 -51.50 -7.47
C ASP A 40 2.11 -51.76 -6.23
N PHE A 41 2.64 -52.44 -5.23
CA PHE A 41 1.96 -52.65 -3.93
C PHE A 41 1.68 -51.33 -3.21
N LEU A 42 2.66 -50.43 -3.11
CA LEU A 42 2.48 -49.14 -2.49
C LEU A 42 1.45 -48.30 -3.26
N ALA A 43 1.42 -48.34 -4.58
CA ALA A 43 0.43 -47.62 -5.39
C ALA A 43 -1.01 -48.11 -5.13
N VAL A 44 -1.17 -49.41 -4.91
CA VAL A 44 -2.47 -49.99 -4.52
C VAL A 44 -2.86 -49.53 -3.11
N MET A 45 -1.90 -49.53 -2.16
CA MET A 45 -2.14 -49.01 -0.81
C MET A 45 -2.56 -47.53 -0.82
N VAL A 46 -1.92 -46.68 -1.62
CA VAL A 46 -2.32 -45.28 -1.81
C VAL A 46 -3.75 -45.19 -2.32
N THR A 47 -4.11 -46.03 -3.28
CA THR A 47 -5.48 -46.05 -3.83
C THR A 47 -6.51 -46.43 -2.75
N ALA A 48 -6.19 -47.41 -1.90
CA ALA A 48 -7.03 -47.80 -0.78
C ALA A 48 -7.15 -46.69 0.27
N GLU A 49 -6.07 -45.95 0.50
CA GLU A 49 -6.01 -44.85 1.51
C GLU A 49 -6.91 -43.68 1.15
N PHE A 50 -6.95 -43.26 -0.12
CA PHE A 50 -7.80 -42.11 -0.51
C PHE A 50 -9.21 -42.54 -0.94
N GLN A 51 -9.49 -43.83 -1.11
CA GLN A 51 -10.81 -44.30 -1.53
C GLN A 51 -11.98 -43.73 -0.71
N PRO A 52 -11.89 -43.61 0.63
CA PRO A 52 -12.95 -42.99 1.42
C PRO A 52 -13.18 -41.49 1.18
N LYS A 53 -12.24 -40.83 0.52
CA LYS A 53 -12.28 -39.39 0.21
C LYS A 53 -12.92 -39.08 -1.14
N ILE A 54 -13.29 -40.11 -1.91
CA ILE A 54 -13.95 -39.92 -3.21
C ILE A 54 -15.39 -39.52 -2.97
N ALA A 55 -15.78 -38.35 -3.53
CA ALA A 55 -17.12 -37.84 -3.53
C ALA A 55 -17.59 -37.61 -4.98
N ASP A 56 -18.81 -38.00 -5.32
CA ASP A 56 -19.40 -37.83 -6.66
C ASP A 56 -18.51 -38.32 -7.81
N GLU A 57 -17.85 -39.46 -7.59
CA GLU A 57 -16.86 -40.06 -8.52
C GLU A 57 -15.63 -39.16 -8.77
N LEU A 58 -15.38 -38.16 -7.94
CA LEU A 58 -14.24 -37.21 -8.03
C LEU A 58 -13.32 -37.35 -6.82
N ILE A 59 -12.02 -37.15 -7.05
CA ILE A 59 -10.99 -37.04 -6.01
C ILE A 59 -10.05 -35.90 -6.36
N HIS A 60 -9.71 -35.06 -5.38
CA HIS A 60 -8.74 -34.00 -5.57
C HIS A 60 -7.30 -34.53 -5.62
N ILE A 61 -6.47 -33.95 -6.49
CA ILE A 61 -5.07 -34.36 -6.64
C ILE A 61 -4.29 -34.25 -5.33
N GLU A 62 -4.65 -33.27 -4.46
CA GLU A 62 -4.03 -33.09 -3.15
C GLU A 62 -4.28 -34.29 -2.24
N ASP A 63 -5.51 -34.79 -2.18
CA ASP A 63 -5.86 -35.96 -1.38
C ASP A 63 -5.08 -37.23 -1.81
N ILE A 64 -4.82 -37.36 -3.10
CA ILE A 64 -3.98 -38.44 -3.63
C ILE A 64 -2.54 -38.25 -3.16
N GLN A 65 -2.00 -37.01 -3.24
CA GLN A 65 -0.62 -36.73 -2.86
C GLN A 65 -0.40 -36.88 -1.35
N ASP A 66 -1.33 -36.45 -0.53
CA ASP A 66 -1.29 -36.65 0.92
C ASP A 66 -1.34 -38.14 1.29
N SER A 67 -2.11 -38.92 0.53
CA SER A 67 -2.16 -40.38 0.70
C SER A 67 -0.83 -41.05 0.30
N VAL A 68 -0.14 -40.54 -0.74
CA VAL A 68 1.22 -41.03 -1.09
C VAL A 68 2.20 -40.77 0.07
N GLU A 69 2.20 -39.55 0.63
CA GLU A 69 3.07 -39.18 1.76
C GLU A 69 2.80 -40.07 2.99
N SER A 70 1.53 -40.28 3.32
CA SER A 70 1.08 -41.13 4.43
C SER A 70 1.52 -42.58 4.26
N VAL A 71 1.31 -43.16 3.08
CA VAL A 71 1.66 -44.57 2.80
C VAL A 71 3.17 -44.78 2.81
N LEU A 72 3.96 -43.88 2.22
CA LEU A 72 5.42 -43.93 2.24
C LEU A 72 5.96 -43.83 3.68
N SER A 73 5.46 -42.93 4.49
CA SER A 73 5.85 -42.76 5.90
C SER A 73 5.53 -44.03 6.72
N ARG A 74 4.29 -44.54 6.63
CA ARG A 74 3.85 -45.73 7.37
C ARG A 74 4.52 -47.00 6.88
N GLY A 75 4.92 -47.04 5.61
CA GLY A 75 5.66 -48.17 5.02
C GLY A 75 7.13 -48.21 5.44
N GLY A 76 7.61 -47.32 6.28
CA GLY A 76 9.01 -47.25 6.74
C GLY A 76 9.97 -46.58 5.75
N TYR A 77 9.45 -45.89 4.72
CA TYR A 77 10.24 -45.18 3.70
C TYR A 77 10.32 -43.70 3.99
N GLU A 78 10.71 -43.32 5.22
CA GLU A 78 10.69 -41.92 5.69
C GLU A 78 11.54 -40.98 4.79
N ASN A 79 12.73 -41.45 4.35
CA ASN A 79 13.58 -40.63 3.48
C ASN A 79 12.96 -40.41 2.09
N VAL A 80 12.27 -41.42 1.58
CA VAL A 80 11.55 -41.35 0.30
C VAL A 80 10.35 -40.41 0.43
N ALA A 81 9.61 -40.49 1.56
CA ALA A 81 8.51 -39.58 1.86
C ALA A 81 8.99 -38.11 1.90
N LYS A 82 10.11 -37.84 2.58
CA LYS A 82 10.73 -36.50 2.61
C LYS A 82 11.12 -36.01 1.20
N ALA A 83 11.73 -36.86 0.39
CA ALA A 83 12.08 -36.52 -0.99
C ALA A 83 10.84 -36.24 -1.84
N TYR A 84 9.76 -36.99 -1.66
CA TYR A 84 8.49 -36.76 -2.32
C TYR A 84 7.85 -35.40 -1.93
N ILE A 85 7.83 -35.09 -0.65
CA ILE A 85 7.35 -33.80 -0.13
C ILE A 85 8.15 -32.62 -0.71
N LEU A 86 9.49 -32.72 -0.69
CA LEU A 86 10.38 -31.68 -1.26
C LEU A 86 10.17 -31.51 -2.76
N TYR A 87 10.03 -32.61 -3.50
CA TYR A 87 9.73 -32.56 -4.92
C TYR A 87 8.37 -31.92 -5.21
N ARG A 88 7.33 -32.23 -4.41
CA ARG A 88 6.01 -31.62 -4.48
C ARG A 88 6.11 -30.11 -4.26
N LYS A 89 6.84 -29.67 -3.22
CA LYS A 89 7.04 -28.24 -2.89
C LYS A 89 7.82 -27.50 -3.99
N GLN A 90 8.88 -28.11 -4.53
CA GLN A 90 9.63 -27.53 -5.65
C GLN A 90 8.76 -27.33 -6.89
N HIS A 91 7.93 -28.31 -7.25
CA HIS A 91 7.01 -28.20 -8.37
C HIS A 91 5.89 -27.20 -8.15
N GLU A 92 5.45 -27.01 -6.90
CA GLU A 92 4.53 -25.95 -6.52
C GLU A 92 5.18 -24.57 -6.73
N ASN A 93 6.39 -24.39 -6.25
CA ASN A 93 7.16 -23.14 -6.42
C ASN A 93 7.45 -22.86 -7.92
N LEU A 94 7.84 -23.86 -8.71
CA LEU A 94 8.06 -23.69 -10.16
C LEU A 94 6.79 -23.28 -10.89
N ARG A 95 5.63 -23.79 -10.51
CA ARG A 95 4.34 -23.38 -11.08
C ARG A 95 4.00 -21.95 -10.67
N ALA A 96 4.15 -21.61 -9.39
CA ALA A 96 3.94 -20.25 -8.92
C ALA A 96 4.81 -19.23 -9.66
N VAL A 97 6.06 -19.58 -9.95
CA VAL A 97 6.96 -18.74 -10.78
C VAL A 97 6.47 -18.66 -12.23
N SER A 98 6.04 -19.78 -12.81
CA SER A 98 5.49 -19.81 -14.19
C SER A 98 4.21 -19.00 -14.31
N ASP A 99 3.31 -19.11 -13.35
CA ASP A 99 2.06 -18.34 -13.29
C ASP A 99 2.36 -16.86 -13.11
N THR A 100 3.36 -16.51 -12.30
CA THR A 100 3.83 -15.13 -12.13
C THR A 100 4.38 -14.55 -13.43
N ILE A 101 5.11 -15.33 -14.23
CA ILE A 101 5.64 -14.88 -15.54
C ILE A 101 4.51 -14.70 -16.56
N LEU A 102 3.52 -15.57 -16.58
CA LEU A 102 2.32 -15.42 -17.43
C LEU A 102 1.51 -14.17 -17.03
N ASP A 103 1.34 -13.94 -15.73
CA ASP A 103 0.72 -12.73 -15.19
C ASP A 103 1.51 -11.46 -15.53
N TYR A 104 2.83 -11.52 -15.60
CA TYR A 104 3.66 -10.38 -15.97
C TYR A 104 3.31 -9.85 -17.37
N LYS A 105 3.20 -10.74 -18.37
CA LYS A 105 2.79 -10.34 -19.71
C LYS A 105 1.40 -9.69 -19.71
N THR A 106 0.46 -10.30 -19.02
CA THR A 106 -0.91 -9.79 -18.87
C THR A 106 -0.92 -8.44 -18.17
N THR A 107 -0.12 -8.27 -17.12
CA THR A 107 0.01 -7.00 -16.37
C THR A 107 0.55 -5.89 -17.27
N VAL A 108 1.60 -6.16 -18.06
CA VAL A 108 2.16 -5.20 -19.02
C VAL A 108 1.16 -4.85 -20.12
N ASP A 109 0.53 -5.87 -20.72
CA ASP A 109 -0.46 -5.67 -21.77
C ASP A 109 -1.67 -4.86 -21.29
N ASN A 110 -2.16 -5.12 -20.06
CA ASN A 110 -3.27 -4.38 -19.47
C ASN A 110 -2.89 -2.92 -19.17
N TYR A 111 -1.69 -2.68 -18.64
CA TYR A 111 -1.19 -1.34 -18.39
C TYR A 111 -1.07 -0.54 -19.71
N LEU A 112 -0.50 -1.13 -20.76
CA LEU A 112 -0.33 -0.49 -22.05
C LEU A 112 -1.67 -0.24 -22.76
N LYS A 113 -2.67 -1.09 -22.57
CA LYS A 113 -4.02 -0.92 -23.13
C LYS A 113 -4.89 0.06 -22.37
N ILE A 114 -4.43 0.58 -21.21
CA ILE A 114 -5.16 1.54 -20.36
C ILE A 114 -6.55 1.00 -19.92
N ASN A 115 -6.75 -0.29 -19.94
CA ASN A 115 -8.02 -0.93 -19.61
C ASN A 115 -8.16 -1.26 -18.11
N ASP A 116 -7.06 -1.27 -17.37
CA ASP A 116 -7.10 -1.57 -15.93
C ASP A 116 -7.38 -0.29 -15.13
N TRP A 117 -8.56 -0.21 -14.51
CA TRP A 117 -8.96 0.90 -13.66
C TRP A 117 -8.02 1.11 -12.44
N ARG A 118 -7.37 0.06 -11.96
CA ARG A 118 -6.40 0.11 -10.85
C ARG A 118 -5.16 0.95 -11.18
N VAL A 119 -4.80 1.04 -12.44
CA VAL A 119 -3.70 1.90 -12.91
C VAL A 119 -4.05 3.38 -12.77
N LYS A 120 -5.34 3.71 -12.70
CA LYS A 120 -5.86 5.08 -12.55
C LYS A 120 -6.19 5.43 -11.10
N GLU A 121 -6.24 4.46 -10.22
CA GLU A 121 -6.51 4.68 -8.80
C GLU A 121 -5.38 5.54 -8.21
N ASN A 122 -5.75 6.72 -7.70
CA ASN A 122 -4.82 7.71 -7.12
C ASN A 122 -3.72 8.23 -8.08
N SER A 123 -3.82 7.98 -9.38
CA SER A 123 -2.85 8.47 -10.38
C SER A 123 -3.39 9.69 -11.12
N THR A 124 -2.65 10.79 -11.06
CA THR A 124 -2.90 12.00 -11.87
C THR A 124 -2.40 11.86 -13.30
N VAL A 125 -1.67 10.78 -13.61
CA VAL A 125 -1.02 10.55 -14.90
C VAL A 125 -1.63 9.32 -15.58
N THR A 126 -2.08 9.49 -16.81
CA THR A 126 -2.72 8.42 -17.60
C THR A 126 -1.75 7.31 -18.00
N TYR A 127 -0.46 7.63 -18.16
CA TYR A 127 0.63 6.72 -18.49
C TYR A 127 1.97 7.32 -18.07
N SER A 128 2.84 6.51 -17.48
CA SER A 128 4.23 6.87 -17.25
C SER A 128 5.11 5.63 -17.18
N VAL A 129 6.40 5.77 -17.50
CA VAL A 129 7.39 4.70 -17.34
C VAL A 129 7.48 4.24 -15.87
N GLY A 130 7.42 5.19 -14.94
CA GLY A 130 7.40 4.88 -13.50
C GLY A 130 6.16 4.10 -13.11
N GLY A 131 4.98 4.45 -13.63
CA GLY A 131 3.73 3.70 -13.40
C GLY A 131 3.80 2.28 -13.90
N LEU A 132 4.39 2.04 -15.08
CA LEU A 132 4.63 0.70 -15.60
C LEU A 132 5.54 -0.12 -14.65
N ILE A 133 6.65 0.47 -14.18
CA ILE A 133 7.58 -0.19 -13.27
C ILE A 133 6.87 -0.54 -11.94
N LEU A 134 6.12 0.40 -11.36
CA LEU A 134 5.40 0.18 -10.11
C LEU A 134 4.25 -0.82 -10.27
N SER A 135 3.52 -0.81 -11.38
CA SER A 135 2.48 -1.80 -11.67
C SER A 135 3.05 -3.22 -11.71
N ASN A 136 4.17 -3.40 -12.41
CA ASN A 136 4.84 -4.70 -12.49
C ASN A 136 5.40 -5.15 -11.13
N SER A 137 6.10 -4.27 -10.42
CA SER A 137 6.61 -4.54 -9.07
C SER A 137 5.46 -4.84 -8.09
N GLY A 138 4.38 -4.07 -8.18
CA GLY A 138 3.19 -4.23 -7.35
C GLY A 138 2.49 -5.57 -7.55
N ALA A 139 2.39 -6.06 -8.77
CA ALA A 139 1.80 -7.38 -9.05
C ALA A 139 2.61 -8.52 -8.42
N ILE A 140 3.94 -8.46 -8.48
CA ILE A 140 4.84 -9.43 -7.84
C ILE A 140 4.70 -9.36 -6.32
N THR A 141 4.68 -8.17 -5.76
CA THR A 141 4.52 -7.94 -4.31
C THR A 141 3.17 -8.44 -3.81
N ALA A 142 2.08 -8.15 -4.53
CA ALA A 142 0.75 -8.64 -4.19
C ALA A 142 0.68 -10.18 -4.18
N ASN A 143 1.32 -10.82 -5.16
CA ASN A 143 1.39 -12.28 -5.16
C ASN A 143 2.17 -12.83 -3.96
N TYR A 144 3.28 -12.18 -3.56
CA TYR A 144 4.02 -12.55 -2.36
C TYR A 144 3.16 -12.46 -1.09
N TRP A 145 2.40 -11.36 -0.90
CA TRP A 145 1.48 -11.22 0.22
C TRP A 145 0.46 -12.37 0.26
N LEU A 146 -0.14 -12.68 -0.88
CA LEU A 146 -1.22 -13.68 -0.99
C LEU A 146 -0.73 -15.13 -0.99
N SER A 147 0.58 -15.40 -1.22
CA SER A 147 1.12 -16.76 -1.22
C SER A 147 1.94 -17.10 0.02
N GLU A 148 2.64 -16.11 0.61
CA GLU A 148 3.62 -16.36 1.66
C GLU A 148 3.26 -15.73 3.00
N VAL A 149 2.41 -14.69 3.03
CA VAL A 149 2.14 -13.92 4.26
C VAL A 149 0.74 -14.17 4.79
N TYR A 150 -0.29 -14.09 3.95
CA TYR A 150 -1.67 -14.34 4.37
C TYR A 150 -2.00 -15.83 4.37
N ASP A 151 -2.83 -16.24 5.33
CA ASP A 151 -3.40 -17.57 5.34
C ASP A 151 -4.18 -17.85 4.05
N LYS A 152 -4.13 -19.09 3.60
CA LYS A 152 -4.73 -19.51 2.32
C LYS A 152 -6.21 -19.12 2.20
N GLU A 153 -6.98 -19.23 3.29
CA GLU A 153 -8.40 -18.85 3.33
C GLU A 153 -8.61 -17.36 3.02
N ILE A 154 -7.79 -16.48 3.60
CA ILE A 154 -7.84 -15.02 3.37
C ILE A 154 -7.41 -14.69 1.94
N ALA A 155 -6.33 -15.32 1.48
CA ALA A 155 -5.82 -15.11 0.12
C ALA A 155 -6.81 -15.58 -0.94
N ASP A 156 -7.46 -16.72 -0.75
CA ASP A 156 -8.48 -17.25 -1.65
C ASP A 156 -9.74 -16.35 -1.65
N ALA A 157 -10.19 -15.86 -0.47
CA ALA A 157 -11.31 -14.92 -0.38
C ALA A 157 -11.02 -13.62 -1.16
N HIS A 158 -9.78 -13.10 -1.09
CA HIS A 158 -9.36 -11.93 -1.88
C HIS A 158 -9.38 -12.23 -3.40
N ARG A 159 -8.83 -13.37 -3.82
CA ARG A 159 -8.77 -13.78 -5.23
C ARG A 159 -10.17 -14.02 -5.82
N ASN A 160 -11.08 -14.56 -5.03
CA ASN A 160 -12.47 -14.82 -5.42
C ASN A 160 -13.37 -13.59 -5.39
N GLY A 161 -12.91 -12.49 -4.77
CA GLY A 161 -13.69 -11.25 -4.62
C GLY A 161 -14.63 -11.22 -3.42
N ASP A 162 -14.53 -12.18 -2.49
CA ASP A 162 -15.31 -12.21 -1.25
C ASP A 162 -14.80 -11.20 -0.22
N LEU A 163 -13.50 -10.85 -0.32
CA LEU A 163 -12.79 -9.89 0.53
C LEU A 163 -11.85 -9.04 -0.34
N HIS A 164 -11.71 -7.75 -0.04
CA HIS A 164 -10.69 -6.91 -0.65
C HIS A 164 -9.60 -6.55 0.36
N LEU A 165 -8.37 -6.98 0.10
CA LEU A 165 -7.17 -6.52 0.79
C LEU A 165 -6.56 -5.35 0.03
N HIS A 166 -6.39 -4.22 0.70
CA HIS A 166 -5.90 -2.97 0.11
C HIS A 166 -4.38 -2.91 0.06
N ASP A 167 -3.82 -2.18 -0.91
CA ASP A 167 -2.38 -1.83 -1.01
C ASP A 167 -1.40 -3.01 -0.97
N LEU A 168 -1.77 -4.14 -1.54
CA LEU A 168 -0.88 -5.30 -1.67
C LEU A 168 0.34 -5.06 -2.57
N SER A 169 0.39 -3.93 -3.27
CA SER A 169 1.50 -3.58 -4.17
C SER A 169 2.79 -3.17 -3.46
N MET A 170 2.78 -3.00 -2.14
CA MET A 170 3.92 -2.55 -1.35
C MET A 170 4.14 -3.43 -0.10
N LEU A 171 5.40 -3.64 0.30
CA LEU A 171 5.80 -4.30 1.54
C LEU A 171 6.16 -3.25 2.60
N THR A 172 5.15 -2.44 3.01
CA THR A 172 5.39 -1.33 3.93
C THR A 172 4.17 -1.03 4.80
N GLY A 173 4.33 -0.15 5.79
CA GLY A 173 3.21 0.41 6.56
C GLY A 173 2.28 1.22 5.67
N TYR A 174 1.01 1.34 6.09
CA TYR A 174 -0.02 1.97 5.26
C TYR A 174 0.04 3.50 5.35
N CYS A 175 -0.42 4.09 6.46
CA CYS A 175 -0.47 5.54 6.67
C CYS A 175 0.42 5.98 7.82
N ALA A 176 0.89 7.22 7.80
CA ALA A 176 1.67 7.79 8.88
C ALA A 176 1.29 9.23 9.20
N GLY A 177 1.23 9.53 10.50
CA GLY A 177 1.17 10.91 11.01
C GLY A 177 2.55 11.39 11.42
N TRP A 178 2.94 12.57 10.97
CA TRP A 178 4.25 13.14 11.23
C TRP A 178 4.15 14.38 12.12
N SER A 179 5.08 14.51 13.05
CA SER A 179 5.16 15.67 13.92
C SER A 179 5.73 16.87 13.17
N LEU A 180 4.87 17.83 12.81
CA LEU A 180 5.31 19.09 12.24
C LEU A 180 6.18 19.89 13.22
N LYS A 181 5.89 19.82 14.52
CA LYS A 181 6.71 20.40 15.59
C LYS A 181 8.15 19.88 15.53
N GLN A 182 8.33 18.56 15.35
CA GLN A 182 9.67 17.97 15.25
C GLN A 182 10.40 18.45 14.01
N LEU A 183 9.73 18.53 12.85
CA LEU A 183 10.33 19.09 11.63
C LEU A 183 10.78 20.56 11.83
N ILE A 184 9.97 21.38 12.52
CA ILE A 184 10.30 22.77 12.83
C ILE A 184 11.48 22.88 13.80
N GLN A 185 11.60 21.97 14.77
CA GLN A 185 12.68 21.99 15.75
C GLN A 185 14.00 21.47 15.21
N GLN A 186 13.96 20.43 14.40
CA GLN A 186 15.16 19.66 13.99
C GLN A 186 15.55 19.90 12.53
N GLY A 187 14.64 20.45 11.73
CA GLY A 187 14.80 20.54 10.28
C GLY A 187 14.56 19.18 9.59
N LEU A 188 14.91 19.10 8.32
CA LEU A 188 14.79 17.89 7.54
C LEU A 188 15.99 16.99 7.82
N GLY A 189 15.76 15.92 8.60
CA GLY A 189 16.81 14.98 9.00
C GLY A 189 16.33 13.54 8.86
N ILE A 190 16.38 12.98 7.64
CA ILE A 190 16.01 11.59 7.37
C ILE A 190 17.27 10.77 7.20
N PRO A 191 17.49 9.68 7.98
CA PRO A 191 18.70 8.86 7.87
C PRO A 191 18.98 8.40 6.43
N GLY A 192 20.21 8.61 5.98
CA GLY A 192 20.63 8.24 4.62
C GLY A 192 20.12 9.13 3.50
N LYS A 193 19.40 10.20 3.81
CA LYS A 193 18.89 11.20 2.85
C LYS A 193 19.55 12.57 3.11
N ILE A 194 19.10 13.57 2.34
CA ILE A 194 19.57 14.96 2.52
C ILE A 194 19.06 15.55 3.83
N ASN A 195 19.91 16.30 4.52
CA ASN A 195 19.56 17.00 5.74
C ASN A 195 19.51 18.52 5.50
N SER A 196 18.63 19.21 6.19
CA SER A 196 18.62 20.66 6.27
C SER A 196 18.36 21.13 7.71
N THR A 197 18.91 22.29 8.06
CA THR A 197 18.65 22.92 9.35
C THR A 197 17.21 23.35 9.50
N PRO A 198 16.73 23.63 10.74
CA PRO A 198 15.39 24.18 10.97
C PRO A 198 15.10 25.41 10.10
N ALA A 199 13.91 25.45 9.53
CA ALA A 199 13.46 26.57 8.71
C ALA A 199 13.29 27.83 9.56
N SER A 200 13.81 28.97 9.08
CA SER A 200 13.60 30.27 9.71
C SER A 200 12.49 31.10 9.07
N HIS A 201 12.05 30.72 7.86
CA HIS A 201 11.04 31.44 7.06
C HIS A 201 9.92 30.50 6.63
N LEU A 202 8.70 31.05 6.47
CA LEU A 202 7.52 30.29 6.05
C LEU A 202 7.73 29.55 4.71
N SER A 203 8.31 30.23 3.73
CA SER A 203 8.61 29.62 2.42
C SER A 203 9.56 28.42 2.50
N THR A 204 10.57 28.53 3.38
CA THR A 204 11.52 27.42 3.62
C THR A 204 10.84 26.25 4.31
N LEU A 205 9.97 26.50 5.31
CA LEU A 205 9.21 25.46 5.98
C LEU A 205 8.28 24.74 4.99
N CYS A 206 7.55 25.49 4.15
CA CYS A 206 6.70 24.92 3.11
C CYS A 206 7.49 23.99 2.18
N ASN A 207 8.70 24.40 1.78
CA ASN A 207 9.57 23.57 0.94
C ASN A 207 10.07 22.31 1.69
N GLN A 208 10.47 22.46 2.97
CA GLN A 208 10.87 21.30 3.78
C GLN A 208 9.74 20.29 3.95
N MET A 209 8.51 20.74 4.15
CA MET A 209 7.33 19.87 4.22
C MET A 209 7.10 19.11 2.91
N VAL A 210 7.17 19.77 1.76
CA VAL A 210 7.05 19.12 0.45
C VAL A 210 8.12 18.06 0.25
N ASN A 211 9.39 18.40 0.55
CA ASN A 211 10.50 17.46 0.42
C ASN A 211 10.38 16.28 1.39
N PHE A 212 9.96 16.53 2.63
CA PHE A 212 9.72 15.48 3.62
C PHE A 212 8.65 14.49 3.13
N LEU A 213 7.49 15.00 2.72
CA LEU A 213 6.39 14.17 2.20
C LEU A 213 6.82 13.42 0.92
N GLY A 214 7.56 14.08 0.02
CA GLY A 214 8.10 13.47 -1.19
C GLY A 214 9.11 12.35 -0.93
N ILE A 215 9.87 12.41 0.17
CA ILE A 215 10.77 11.33 0.58
C ILE A 215 9.96 10.20 1.23
N MET A 216 9.07 10.54 2.16
CA MET A 216 8.34 9.56 2.96
C MET A 216 7.32 8.77 2.16
N GLN A 217 6.80 9.29 1.04
CA GLN A 217 5.92 8.53 0.13
C GLN A 217 6.60 7.30 -0.48
N ASN A 218 7.93 7.22 -0.46
CA ASN A 218 8.66 6.03 -0.92
C ASN A 218 8.78 4.95 0.16
N GLU A 219 8.45 5.28 1.41
CA GLU A 219 8.58 4.40 2.57
C GLU A 219 7.21 3.96 3.12
N TRP A 220 6.09 4.59 2.66
CA TRP A 220 4.73 4.37 3.15
C TRP A 220 3.74 4.31 1.99
N ALA A 221 2.86 3.31 2.01
CA ALA A 221 1.92 3.06 0.92
C ALA A 221 0.76 4.06 0.86
N GLY A 222 0.33 4.57 2.01
CA GLY A 222 -0.87 5.40 2.11
C GLY A 222 -0.59 6.86 2.48
N ALA A 223 -1.58 7.50 3.08
CA ALA A 223 -1.55 8.92 3.38
C ALA A 223 -0.49 9.31 4.41
N GLN A 224 0.12 10.46 4.18
CA GLN A 224 1.07 11.14 5.06
C GLN A 224 0.40 12.37 5.65
N ALA A 225 0.33 12.50 6.96
CA ALA A 225 -0.40 13.58 7.62
C ALA A 225 0.49 14.48 8.48
N PHE A 226 0.24 15.79 8.43
CA PHE A 226 0.71 16.74 9.43
C PHE A 226 -0.47 17.27 10.24
N SER A 227 -0.35 17.23 11.57
CA SER A 227 -1.35 17.82 12.48
C SER A 227 -1.07 19.30 12.80
N SER A 228 -2.12 20.04 13.18
CA SER A 228 -2.02 21.44 13.62
C SER A 228 -1.25 22.33 12.64
N PHE A 229 -1.52 22.15 11.35
CA PHE A 229 -0.78 22.80 10.27
C PHE A 229 -0.83 24.31 10.39
N ASP A 230 -2.01 24.89 10.54
CA ASP A 230 -2.23 26.34 10.67
C ASP A 230 -1.62 26.90 11.96
N THR A 231 -1.77 26.19 13.09
CA THR A 231 -1.19 26.57 14.39
C THR A 231 0.34 26.66 14.31
N TYR A 232 1.00 25.67 13.69
CA TYR A 232 2.45 25.65 13.62
C TYR A 232 3.05 26.57 12.55
N LEU A 233 2.30 26.95 11.53
CA LEU A 233 2.75 27.88 10.49
C LEU A 233 2.58 29.35 10.90
N ALA A 234 1.58 29.67 11.71
CA ALA A 234 1.26 31.02 12.13
C ALA A 234 2.46 31.80 12.73
N PRO A 235 3.31 31.23 13.60
CA PRO A 235 4.50 31.92 14.13
C PRO A 235 5.47 32.42 13.05
N PHE A 236 5.61 31.68 11.93
CA PHE A 236 6.47 32.09 10.82
C PHE A 236 5.91 33.32 10.09
N VAL A 237 4.59 33.37 9.91
CA VAL A 237 3.91 34.54 9.34
C VAL A 237 4.19 35.78 10.19
N ARG A 238 4.11 35.66 11.52
CA ARG A 238 4.36 36.72 12.48
C ARG A 238 5.81 37.19 12.47
N VAL A 239 6.77 36.26 12.54
CA VAL A 239 8.21 36.59 12.56
C VAL A 239 8.65 37.27 11.28
N ASP A 240 8.18 36.81 10.14
CA ASP A 240 8.50 37.40 8.84
C ASP A 240 7.63 38.62 8.51
N ASN A 241 6.64 38.97 9.37
CA ASN A 241 5.67 40.03 9.15
C ASN A 241 5.03 40.02 7.76
N LEU A 242 4.58 38.83 7.35
CA LEU A 242 4.10 38.57 5.98
C LEU A 242 2.71 39.22 5.75
N THR A 243 2.53 39.75 4.57
CA THR A 243 1.22 40.18 4.07
C THR A 243 0.39 38.94 3.65
N GLN A 244 -0.95 39.09 3.56
CA GLN A 244 -1.85 38.02 3.08
C GLN A 244 -1.42 37.47 1.71
N LYS A 245 -0.92 38.33 0.81
CA LYS A 245 -0.45 37.93 -0.51
C LYS A 245 0.78 37.03 -0.43
N GLU A 246 1.72 37.35 0.46
CA GLU A 246 2.95 36.54 0.65
C GLU A 246 2.63 35.22 1.33
N VAL A 247 1.74 35.19 2.31
CA VAL A 247 1.23 33.96 2.93
C VAL A 247 0.58 33.09 1.86
N LYS A 248 -0.33 33.66 1.03
CA LYS A 248 -0.98 32.94 -0.07
C LYS A 248 0.06 32.35 -1.03
N GLN A 249 1.12 33.08 -1.36
CA GLN A 249 2.19 32.58 -2.23
C GLN A 249 2.95 31.38 -1.61
N CYS A 250 3.25 31.41 -0.31
CA CYS A 250 3.91 30.32 0.38
C CYS A 250 3.02 29.06 0.43
N ILE A 251 1.75 29.23 0.80
CA ILE A 251 0.78 28.10 0.85
C ILE A 251 0.51 27.56 -0.55
N GLN A 252 0.42 28.40 -1.57
CA GLN A 252 0.30 27.99 -2.97
C GLN A 252 1.48 27.12 -3.40
N SER A 253 2.71 27.53 -3.05
CA SER A 253 3.91 26.74 -3.34
C SER A 253 3.88 25.36 -2.69
N PHE A 254 3.40 25.26 -1.45
CA PHE A 254 3.20 24.00 -0.75
C PHE A 254 2.16 23.11 -1.48
N ILE A 255 0.98 23.67 -1.77
CA ILE A 255 -0.12 22.92 -2.44
C ILE A 255 0.32 22.42 -3.82
N PHE A 256 0.98 23.26 -4.63
CA PHE A 256 1.53 22.82 -5.92
C PHE A 256 2.59 21.74 -5.74
N GLY A 257 3.47 21.86 -4.75
CA GLY A 257 4.50 20.87 -4.44
C GLY A 257 3.93 19.50 -4.13
N VAL A 258 2.88 19.43 -3.29
CA VAL A 258 2.23 18.14 -2.92
C VAL A 258 1.29 17.60 -4.01
N ASN A 259 0.99 18.37 -5.06
CA ASN A 259 0.22 17.90 -6.22
C ASN A 259 1.12 17.62 -7.44
N THR A 260 2.43 17.85 -7.32
CA THR A 260 3.38 17.55 -8.39
C THR A 260 3.86 16.11 -8.27
N PRO A 261 3.68 15.27 -9.31
CA PRO A 261 4.18 13.90 -9.31
C PRO A 261 5.68 13.84 -9.07
N SER A 262 6.14 12.84 -8.33
CA SER A 262 7.57 12.58 -8.14
C SER A 262 8.27 12.23 -9.45
N ARG A 263 9.62 12.11 -9.43
CA ARG A 263 10.45 11.75 -10.60
C ARG A 263 9.93 10.54 -11.38
N TRP A 264 9.33 9.57 -10.70
CA TRP A 264 8.78 8.37 -11.32
C TRP A 264 7.40 8.57 -11.93
N GLY A 265 6.83 9.79 -11.81
CA GLY A 265 5.63 10.21 -12.51
C GLY A 265 4.34 9.49 -12.15
N THR A 266 4.29 8.82 -10.99
CA THR A 266 3.19 7.92 -10.67
C THR A 266 2.17 8.51 -9.73
N GLN A 267 2.61 9.17 -8.67
CA GLN A 267 1.72 9.77 -7.67
C GLN A 267 2.33 11.04 -7.11
N ALA A 268 1.48 12.03 -6.90
CA ALA A 268 1.76 13.10 -5.96
C ALA A 268 1.70 12.54 -4.52
N PRO A 269 2.43 13.13 -3.55
CA PRO A 269 2.35 12.69 -2.16
C PRO A 269 0.91 12.71 -1.65
N PHE A 270 0.35 11.53 -1.34
CA PHE A 270 -0.96 11.41 -0.74
C PHE A 270 -0.91 12.01 0.66
N SER A 271 -1.24 13.29 0.76
CA SER A 271 -1.03 14.09 1.96
C SER A 271 -2.35 14.55 2.59
N ASN A 272 -2.35 14.63 3.92
CA ASN A 272 -3.43 15.17 4.72
C ASN A 272 -2.85 16.23 5.66
N ILE A 273 -3.62 17.27 5.97
CA ILE A 273 -3.31 18.26 7.01
C ILE A 273 -4.49 18.41 7.94
N THR A 274 -4.20 18.56 9.24
CA THR A 274 -5.21 18.99 10.20
C THR A 274 -5.10 20.48 10.45
N LEU A 275 -6.21 21.15 10.35
CA LEU A 275 -6.38 22.59 10.60
C LEU A 275 -7.16 22.75 11.89
N ASP A 276 -6.58 23.47 12.84
CA ASP A 276 -7.18 23.64 14.17
C ASP A 276 -8.20 24.78 14.21
N TRP A 277 -8.06 25.77 13.33
CA TRP A 277 -8.91 26.96 13.22
C TRP A 277 -8.88 27.88 14.44
N THR A 278 -8.82 27.32 15.63
CA THR A 278 -8.60 27.98 16.90
C THR A 278 -7.44 27.32 17.61
N VAL A 279 -6.50 28.07 18.12
CA VAL A 279 -5.31 27.51 18.75
C VAL A 279 -5.70 26.54 19.87
N PRO A 280 -5.28 25.25 19.79
CA PRO A 280 -5.61 24.24 20.78
C PRO A 280 -5.18 24.64 22.20
N ALA A 281 -5.96 24.29 23.21
CA ALA A 281 -5.73 24.68 24.60
C ALA A 281 -4.37 24.20 25.13
N ASP A 282 -3.90 23.04 24.68
CA ASP A 282 -2.60 22.48 25.06
C ASP A 282 -1.40 23.17 24.40
N LEU A 283 -1.60 23.87 23.29
CA LEU A 283 -0.57 24.65 22.59
C LEU A 283 -0.63 26.15 22.91
N ARG A 284 -1.77 26.65 23.33
CA ARG A 284 -2.05 28.09 23.47
C ARG A 284 -0.98 28.86 24.25
N ASP A 285 -0.59 28.33 25.40
CA ASP A 285 0.36 28.96 26.32
C ASP A 285 1.81 28.47 26.10
N GLN A 286 2.06 27.58 25.11
CA GLN A 286 3.41 27.17 24.81
C GLN A 286 4.15 28.20 23.99
N PRO A 287 5.47 28.43 24.25
CA PRO A 287 6.31 29.29 23.42
C PRO A 287 6.28 28.81 21.95
N ALA A 288 6.08 29.76 21.04
CA ALA A 288 6.14 29.48 19.62
C ALA A 288 7.58 29.12 19.19
N ILE A 289 7.74 28.21 18.23
CA ILE A 289 9.06 27.76 17.76
C ILE A 289 9.24 28.17 16.31
N VAL A 290 10.32 28.90 16.01
CA VAL A 290 10.74 29.29 14.67
C VAL A 290 12.26 29.20 14.56
N GLY A 291 12.76 28.54 13.53
CA GLY A 291 14.20 28.35 13.34
C GLY A 291 14.82 27.41 14.39
N GLY A 292 14.02 26.46 14.92
CA GLY A 292 14.45 25.54 15.97
C GLY A 292 14.59 26.18 17.36
N LYS A 293 14.14 27.42 17.54
CA LYS A 293 14.27 28.18 18.79
C LYS A 293 12.92 28.67 19.25
N GLU A 294 12.72 28.66 20.57
CA GLU A 294 11.58 29.30 21.21
C GLU A 294 11.60 30.82 21.02
N ARG A 295 10.43 31.40 20.88
CA ARG A 295 10.21 32.83 20.75
C ARG A 295 9.63 33.40 22.05
N ASP A 296 9.63 34.72 22.17
CA ASP A 296 9.10 35.46 23.29
C ASP A 296 7.57 35.64 23.28
N PHE A 297 6.89 34.96 22.40
CA PHE A 297 5.44 34.92 22.26
C PHE A 297 4.95 33.49 22.16
N THR A 298 3.67 33.24 22.40
CA THR A 298 3.05 31.93 22.42
C THR A 298 2.33 31.63 21.10
N TYR A 299 1.93 30.39 20.90
CA TYR A 299 1.06 30.04 19.77
C TYR A 299 -0.29 30.75 19.87
N GLY A 300 -0.83 30.98 21.09
CA GLY A 300 -2.06 31.71 21.31
C GLY A 300 -2.03 33.17 20.82
N ASP A 301 -0.85 33.77 20.82
CA ASP A 301 -0.65 35.13 20.31
C ASP A 301 -0.70 35.23 18.78
N CYS A 302 -0.75 34.11 18.07
CA CYS A 302 -0.67 34.04 16.62
C CYS A 302 -2.02 33.73 15.93
N GLN A 303 -3.16 33.93 16.59
CA GLN A 303 -4.47 33.64 16.01
C GLN A 303 -4.71 34.40 14.69
N LYS A 304 -4.34 35.66 14.62
CA LYS A 304 -4.49 36.48 13.40
C LYS A 304 -3.70 35.89 12.22
N GLU A 305 -2.48 35.47 12.47
CA GLU A 305 -1.61 34.84 11.46
C GLU A 305 -2.12 33.44 11.05
N MET A 306 -2.70 32.70 11.98
CA MET A 306 -3.40 31.43 11.73
C MET A 306 -4.61 31.64 10.80
N ASP A 307 -5.41 32.69 11.02
CA ASP A 307 -6.52 33.05 10.14
C ASP A 307 -6.04 33.39 8.72
N MET A 308 -4.85 34.02 8.58
CA MET A 308 -4.24 34.31 7.28
C MET A 308 -3.84 33.01 6.54
N VAL A 309 -3.31 32.02 7.26
CA VAL A 309 -2.97 30.73 6.70
C VAL A 309 -4.22 29.98 6.22
N ASN A 310 -5.25 29.90 7.07
CA ASN A 310 -6.53 29.27 6.74
C ASN A 310 -7.20 29.92 5.54
N LYS A 311 -7.26 31.25 5.51
CA LYS A 311 -7.81 32.02 4.38
C LYS A 311 -7.06 31.72 3.09
N ALA A 312 -5.73 31.75 3.12
CA ALA A 312 -4.89 31.45 1.97
C ALA A 312 -5.14 30.03 1.45
N PHE A 313 -5.22 29.05 2.35
CA PHE A 313 -5.48 27.67 2.01
C PHE A 313 -6.84 27.49 1.30
N ILE A 314 -7.91 28.05 1.87
CA ILE A 314 -9.27 27.96 1.31
C ILE A 314 -9.33 28.62 -0.07
N GLU A 315 -8.77 29.83 -0.21
CA GLU A 315 -8.75 30.54 -1.50
C GLU A 315 -8.07 29.70 -2.59
N ILE A 316 -6.89 29.13 -2.31
CA ILE A 316 -6.14 28.35 -3.29
C ILE A 316 -6.89 27.06 -3.66
N MET A 317 -7.40 26.34 -2.68
CA MET A 317 -8.15 25.10 -2.92
C MET A 317 -9.45 25.36 -3.70
N THR A 318 -10.05 26.54 -3.54
CA THR A 318 -11.25 26.96 -4.26
C THR A 318 -10.96 27.42 -5.68
N GLU A 319 -9.87 28.17 -5.89
CA GLU A 319 -9.45 28.68 -7.20
C GLU A 319 -8.95 27.55 -8.12
N GLY A 320 -8.25 26.55 -7.56
CA GLY A 320 -7.64 25.47 -8.32
C GLY A 320 -6.35 25.92 -9.06
N ASP A 321 -5.93 25.11 -10.03
CA ASP A 321 -4.76 25.39 -10.86
C ASP A 321 -5.05 26.47 -11.92
N ALA A 322 -4.06 26.78 -12.77
CA ALA A 322 -4.17 27.77 -13.83
C ALA A 322 -5.31 27.47 -14.86
N ASN A 323 -5.80 26.25 -14.90
CA ASN A 323 -6.91 25.81 -15.74
C ASN A 323 -8.23 25.67 -14.95
N GLY A 324 -8.24 26.06 -13.67
CA GLY A 324 -9.38 25.93 -12.77
C GLY A 324 -9.65 24.49 -12.29
N ARG A 325 -8.69 23.56 -12.39
CA ARG A 325 -8.80 22.22 -11.85
C ARG A 325 -8.56 22.25 -10.34
N GLY A 326 -9.46 21.62 -9.57
CA GLY A 326 -9.28 21.46 -8.14
C GLY A 326 -8.05 20.63 -7.81
N PHE A 327 -7.36 20.96 -6.71
CA PHE A 327 -6.26 20.17 -6.16
C PHE A 327 -6.79 18.94 -5.43
N GLN A 328 -6.10 17.80 -5.56
CA GLN A 328 -6.43 16.58 -4.82
C GLN A 328 -5.86 16.61 -3.40
N TYR A 329 -4.71 17.24 -3.22
CA TYR A 329 -3.94 17.27 -1.98
C TYR A 329 -3.57 18.69 -1.56
N PRO A 330 -3.33 18.91 -0.25
CA PRO A 330 -3.58 17.98 0.85
C PRO A 330 -5.08 17.86 1.16
N ILE A 331 -5.51 16.69 1.66
CA ILE A 331 -6.88 16.52 2.18
C ILE A 331 -6.99 17.29 3.50
N PRO A 332 -7.89 18.27 3.64
CA PRO A 332 -8.05 19.02 4.87
C PRO A 332 -8.92 18.27 5.88
N THR A 333 -8.49 18.25 7.13
CA THR A 333 -9.28 17.83 8.29
C THR A 333 -9.40 18.98 9.26
N TYR A 334 -10.60 19.41 9.60
CA TYR A 334 -10.84 20.50 10.54
C TYR A 334 -11.12 19.97 11.93
N SER A 335 -10.43 20.52 12.94
CA SER A 335 -10.67 20.24 14.35
C SER A 335 -11.81 21.12 14.87
N ILE A 336 -13.03 20.57 14.92
CA ILE A 336 -14.20 21.30 15.41
C ILE A 336 -14.30 21.15 16.93
N THR A 337 -13.94 22.20 17.64
CA THR A 337 -14.01 22.28 19.10
C THR A 337 -15.24 23.08 19.56
N LYS A 338 -15.44 23.20 20.88
CA LYS A 338 -16.52 24.02 21.43
C LYS A 338 -16.33 25.52 21.13
N ASP A 339 -15.08 25.94 21.00
CA ASP A 339 -14.68 27.35 20.73
C ASP A 339 -14.61 27.64 19.22
N PHE A 340 -14.96 26.67 18.37
CA PHE A 340 -14.99 26.85 16.93
C PHE A 340 -16.05 27.86 16.52
N ASP A 341 -15.66 28.92 15.81
CA ASP A 341 -16.59 29.94 15.32
C ASP A 341 -17.41 29.43 14.13
N ARG A 342 -18.61 28.96 14.44
CA ARG A 342 -19.57 28.44 13.44
C ARG A 342 -20.13 29.50 12.50
N SER A 343 -19.89 30.81 12.75
CA SER A 343 -20.30 31.85 11.83
C SER A 343 -19.52 31.81 10.52
N GLU A 344 -18.25 31.40 10.57
CA GLU A 344 -17.42 31.19 9.39
C GLU A 344 -17.74 29.87 8.65
N GLU A 345 -18.24 28.84 9.33
CA GLU A 345 -18.65 27.55 8.74
C GLU A 345 -19.66 27.73 7.60
N ARG A 346 -20.54 28.73 7.69
CA ARG A 346 -21.51 29.06 6.63
C ARG A 346 -20.86 29.55 5.34
N ARG A 347 -19.73 30.24 5.41
CA ARG A 347 -19.00 30.71 4.23
C ARG A 347 -18.20 29.59 3.61
N VAL A 348 -17.43 28.87 4.42
CA VAL A 348 -16.63 27.71 3.98
C VAL A 348 -17.52 26.60 3.40
N GLY A 349 -18.63 26.26 4.07
CA GLY A 349 -19.55 25.22 3.62
C GLY A 349 -20.30 25.54 2.31
N LYS A 350 -20.59 26.82 2.01
CA LYS A 350 -21.22 27.22 0.74
C LYS A 350 -20.24 27.18 -0.42
N GLU A 351 -19.00 27.60 -0.22
CA GLU A 351 -17.99 27.62 -1.26
C GLU A 351 -17.45 26.21 -1.58
N CYS A 352 -17.29 25.36 -0.56
CA CYS A 352 -16.92 23.94 -0.76
C CYS A 352 -18.03 23.14 -1.46
N ARG A 353 -19.30 23.29 -1.09
CA ARG A 353 -20.41 22.55 -1.71
C ARG A 353 -20.60 22.84 -3.20
N SER A 354 -20.24 24.04 -3.67
CA SER A 354 -20.43 24.41 -5.08
C SER A 354 -19.38 23.83 -6.04
N ARG A 355 -18.24 23.32 -5.53
CA ARG A 355 -17.13 22.84 -6.36
C ARG A 355 -16.65 21.41 -6.06
N TRP A 356 -17.11 20.78 -4.96
CA TRP A 356 -16.68 19.44 -4.55
C TRP A 356 -17.65 18.32 -4.98
N SER A 357 -18.57 18.57 -5.88
CA SER A 357 -19.40 17.53 -6.50
C SER A 357 -19.24 17.58 -8.02
N PRO A 358 -18.21 16.96 -8.59
CA PRO A 358 -18.12 16.78 -10.03
C PRO A 358 -18.74 15.49 -10.53
N TYR A 359 -19.39 14.69 -9.66
CA TYR A 359 -20.03 13.43 -10.07
C TYR A 359 -21.42 13.30 -9.43
N HIS A 360 -22.41 13.67 -10.21
CA HIS A 360 -23.68 13.04 -10.28
C HIS A 360 -23.82 12.39 -11.63
#